data_3c9beb1ed10cab03da00544e88b49443
#
_entry.id   3c9beb1ed10cab03da00544e88b49443
#
_cell.length_a   1.000
_cell.length_b   1.000
_cell.length_c   1.000
_cell.angle_alpha   90.00
_cell.angle_beta   90.00
_cell.angle_gamma   90.00
#
_symmetry.space_group_name_H-M   'P 1'
#
loop_
_entity.id
_entity.type
_entity.pdbx_description
1 polymer ?
#
loop_
_entity_poly.entity_id
_entity_poly.type
_entity_poly.pdbx_seq_one_letter_code
_entity_poly.pdbx_strand_id
1 'polypeptide(L)'
;MTYNISFESDPKNEAIQVLYDGLKQHMIANRDLKPISFFGYFIKDDDGKVVVGCNGCFLYGCLVVDTLWVAESLRGQGYGTKLMKMAERLGLENECRFATVNTMGWEALDFYKKLGFNIEFERKGFDKGSIFYFLRKELK
;
A
#
# COMPACT_ATOMS: atom_id res chain seq x y z
N MET A 1 15.66 -36.26 -7.66
CA MET A 1 15.38 -35.01 -8.39
C MET A 1 16.20 -33.88 -7.79
N THR A 2 16.85 -33.10 -8.63
CA THR A 2 17.71 -32.00 -8.18
C THR A 2 17.03 -30.68 -8.50
N TYR A 3 16.96 -29.80 -7.51
CA TYR A 3 16.42 -28.45 -7.69
C TYR A 3 17.58 -27.47 -7.78
N ASN A 4 17.54 -26.61 -8.75
CA ASN A 4 18.57 -25.61 -8.96
C ASN A 4 18.09 -24.25 -8.50
N ILE A 5 18.99 -23.49 -7.87
CA ILE A 5 18.71 -22.12 -7.43
C ILE A 5 19.24 -21.17 -8.50
N SER A 6 18.40 -20.24 -8.94
CA SER A 6 18.80 -19.21 -9.88
C SER A 6 18.60 -17.83 -9.30
N PHE A 7 19.48 -16.91 -9.64
CA PHE A 7 19.36 -15.50 -9.26
C PHE A 7 18.73 -14.71 -10.42
N GLU A 8 17.77 -13.86 -10.10
CA GLU A 8 17.14 -12.96 -11.06
C GLU A 8 17.19 -11.55 -10.50
N SER A 9 17.85 -10.63 -11.20
CA SER A 9 18.03 -9.26 -10.72
C SER A 9 16.76 -8.42 -10.76
N ASP A 10 15.84 -8.77 -11.64
CA ASP A 10 14.56 -8.07 -11.80
C ASP A 10 13.51 -9.12 -12.14
N PRO A 11 13.04 -9.84 -11.11
CA PRO A 11 12.16 -10.98 -11.36
C PRO A 11 10.84 -10.56 -12.00
N LYS A 12 10.37 -11.39 -12.92
CA LYS A 12 9.12 -11.17 -13.65
C LYS A 12 7.93 -11.35 -12.71
N ASN A 13 6.85 -10.63 -13.00
CA ASN A 13 5.63 -10.68 -12.21
C ASN A 13 5.06 -12.10 -12.08
N GLU A 14 5.19 -12.94 -13.11
CA GLU A 14 4.70 -14.31 -13.07
C GLU A 14 5.34 -15.13 -11.95
N ALA A 15 6.66 -15.02 -11.80
CA ALA A 15 7.38 -15.74 -10.73
C ALA A 15 6.98 -15.22 -9.34
N ILE A 16 6.86 -13.91 -9.20
CA ILE A 16 6.43 -13.28 -7.94
C ILE A 16 5.00 -13.73 -7.59
N GLN A 17 4.12 -13.79 -8.58
CA GLN A 17 2.73 -14.20 -8.36
C GLN A 17 2.63 -15.63 -7.81
N VAL A 18 3.51 -16.52 -8.25
CA VAL A 18 3.56 -17.90 -7.73
C VAL A 18 3.82 -17.89 -6.22
N LEU A 19 4.71 -17.01 -5.75
CA LEU A 19 5.01 -16.90 -4.33
C LEU A 19 3.80 -16.40 -3.53
N TYR A 20 3.12 -15.39 -4.04
CA TYR A 20 1.92 -14.85 -3.39
C TYR A 20 0.80 -15.90 -3.33
N ASP A 21 0.59 -16.62 -4.42
CA ASP A 21 -0.45 -17.66 -4.48
C ASP A 21 -0.18 -18.77 -3.49
N GLY A 22 1.08 -19.19 -3.36
CA GLY A 22 1.48 -20.20 -2.39
C GLY A 22 1.23 -19.77 -0.96
N LEU A 23 1.58 -18.52 -0.62
CA LEU A 23 1.33 -17.96 0.71
C LEU A 23 -0.17 -17.86 0.99
N LYS A 24 -0.95 -17.44 0.00
CA LYS A 24 -2.40 -17.32 0.12
C LYS A 24 -3.05 -18.67 0.44
N GLN A 25 -2.66 -19.72 -0.26
CA GLN A 25 -3.17 -21.08 -0.01
C GLN A 25 -2.82 -21.56 1.40
N HIS A 26 -1.58 -21.32 1.82
CA HIS A 26 -1.12 -21.70 3.14
C HIS A 26 -1.91 -20.99 4.24
N MET A 27 -2.15 -19.71 4.07
CA MET A 27 -2.89 -18.87 5.01
C MET A 27 -4.35 -19.34 5.16
N ILE A 28 -5.03 -19.60 4.06
CA ILE A 28 -6.42 -20.07 4.08
C ILE A 28 -6.51 -21.43 4.83
N ALA A 29 -5.56 -22.32 4.56
CA ALA A 29 -5.55 -23.64 5.18
C ALA A 29 -5.31 -23.60 6.68
N ASN A 30 -4.56 -22.60 7.19
CA ASN A 30 -4.09 -22.58 8.57
C ASN A 30 -4.84 -21.64 9.51
N ARG A 31 -5.53 -20.60 9.00
CA ARG A 31 -6.13 -19.56 9.84
C ARG A 31 -7.59 -19.25 9.53
N ASP A 32 -8.11 -19.77 8.44
CA ASP A 32 -9.47 -19.45 7.98
C ASP A 32 -9.71 -17.94 7.89
N LEU A 33 -8.69 -17.23 7.42
CA LEU A 33 -8.77 -15.79 7.22
C LEU A 33 -9.22 -15.48 5.79
N LYS A 34 -9.86 -14.33 5.60
CA LYS A 34 -10.18 -13.86 4.25
C LYS A 34 -8.89 -13.69 3.46
N PRO A 35 -8.85 -14.15 2.20
CA PRO A 35 -7.68 -13.95 1.36
C PRO A 35 -7.35 -12.47 1.21
N ILE A 36 -6.06 -12.17 1.08
CA ILE A 36 -5.62 -10.82 0.76
C ILE A 36 -6.15 -10.47 -0.62
N SER A 37 -6.80 -9.32 -0.76
CA SER A 37 -7.26 -8.84 -2.05
C SER A 37 -6.74 -7.42 -2.28
N PHE A 38 -6.57 -7.06 -3.55
CA PHE A 38 -5.90 -5.83 -3.95
C PHE A 38 -6.88 -4.84 -4.55
N PHE A 39 -6.57 -3.56 -4.44
CA PHE A 39 -7.38 -2.51 -5.04
C PHE A 39 -6.50 -1.43 -5.65
N GLY A 40 -7.07 -0.62 -6.53
CA GLY A 40 -6.43 0.56 -7.08
C GLY A 40 -7.46 1.57 -7.53
N TYR A 41 -7.14 2.85 -7.29
CA TYR A 41 -7.90 3.98 -7.84
C TYR A 41 -6.94 4.79 -8.71
N PHE A 42 -7.37 5.11 -9.92
CA PHE A 42 -6.52 5.81 -10.88
C PHE A 42 -7.27 6.95 -11.54
N ILE A 43 -6.57 8.05 -11.77
CA ILE A 43 -7.04 9.14 -12.63
C ILE A 43 -6.13 9.12 -13.86
N LYS A 44 -6.75 9.10 -15.04
CA LYS A 44 -6.04 9.03 -16.31
C LYS A 44 -6.30 10.31 -17.11
N ASP A 45 -5.31 10.72 -17.86
CA ASP A 45 -5.47 11.84 -18.80
C ASP A 45 -6.19 11.38 -20.09
N ASP A 46 -6.35 12.29 -21.04
CA ASP A 46 -7.06 12.01 -22.29
C ASP A 46 -6.36 10.95 -23.14
N ASP A 47 -5.06 10.74 -22.94
CA ASP A 47 -4.30 9.71 -23.64
C ASP A 47 -4.32 8.36 -22.92
N GLY A 48 -5.04 8.26 -21.80
CA GLY A 48 -5.14 7.04 -21.02
C GLY A 48 -3.96 6.82 -20.07
N LYS A 49 -3.10 7.83 -19.89
CA LYS A 49 -1.94 7.74 -19.00
C LYS A 49 -2.35 8.04 -17.56
N VAL A 50 -1.90 7.22 -16.61
CA VAL A 50 -2.15 7.46 -15.19
C VAL A 50 -1.40 8.71 -14.76
N VAL A 51 -2.12 9.65 -14.15
CA VAL A 51 -1.57 10.92 -13.63
C VAL A 51 -1.75 11.05 -12.12
N VAL A 52 -2.65 10.28 -11.53
CA VAL A 52 -2.82 10.16 -10.08
C VAL A 52 -3.23 8.72 -9.80
N GLY A 53 -2.76 8.16 -8.72
CA GLY A 53 -3.20 6.82 -8.36
C GLY A 53 -2.85 6.45 -6.94
N CYS A 54 -3.63 5.51 -6.40
CA CYS A 54 -3.30 4.86 -5.16
C CYS A 54 -3.66 3.39 -5.27
N ASN A 55 -2.85 2.53 -4.65
CA ASN A 55 -3.12 1.11 -4.62
C ASN A 55 -2.78 0.54 -3.26
N GLY A 56 -3.29 -0.64 -3.00
CA GLY A 56 -3.01 -1.33 -1.77
C GLY A 56 -3.77 -2.65 -1.69
N CYS A 57 -4.03 -3.07 -0.47
CA CYS A 57 -4.72 -4.33 -0.25
C CYS A 57 -5.51 -4.32 1.05
N PHE A 58 -6.39 -5.32 1.17
CA PHE A 58 -7.09 -5.62 2.42
C PHE A 58 -6.41 -6.83 3.04
N LEU A 59 -5.78 -6.62 4.19
CA LEU A 59 -4.93 -7.60 4.86
C LEU A 59 -5.47 -7.86 6.25
N TYR A 60 -6.25 -8.93 6.40
CA TYR A 60 -6.73 -9.40 7.71
C TYR A 60 -7.36 -8.31 8.59
N GLY A 61 -8.24 -7.51 8.02
CA GLY A 61 -8.91 -6.41 8.74
C GLY A 61 -8.15 -5.10 8.71
N CYS A 62 -7.05 -5.04 7.97
CA CYS A 62 -6.25 -3.85 7.79
C CYS A 62 -6.33 -3.37 6.33
N LEU A 63 -6.57 -2.08 6.14
CA LEU A 63 -6.40 -1.44 4.85
C LEU A 63 -4.92 -1.03 4.72
N VAL A 64 -4.21 -1.65 3.81
CA VAL A 64 -2.81 -1.29 3.54
C VAL A 64 -2.78 -0.44 2.27
N VAL A 65 -2.33 0.81 2.39
CA VAL A 65 -2.09 1.65 1.21
C VAL A 65 -0.60 1.56 0.89
N ASP A 66 -0.28 0.94 -0.24
CA ASP A 66 1.10 0.72 -0.66
C ASP A 66 1.70 1.95 -1.29
N THR A 67 1.00 2.54 -2.25
CA THR A 67 1.52 3.67 -3.01
C THR A 67 0.42 4.68 -3.25
N LEU A 68 0.77 5.94 -3.07
CA LEU A 68 -0.06 7.08 -3.48
C LEU A 68 0.86 8.02 -4.25
N TRP A 69 0.48 8.32 -5.48
CA TRP A 69 1.27 9.21 -6.33
C TRP A 69 0.38 10.18 -7.08
N VAL A 70 0.82 11.43 -7.12
CA VAL A 70 0.17 12.52 -7.85
C VAL A 70 1.22 13.15 -8.75
N ALA A 71 0.92 13.28 -10.04
CA ALA A 71 1.81 13.94 -10.98
C ALA A 71 2.07 15.37 -10.52
N GLU A 72 3.30 15.86 -10.73
CA GLU A 72 3.74 17.16 -10.21
C GLU A 72 2.78 18.30 -10.58
N SER A 73 2.31 18.32 -11.82
CA SER A 73 1.39 19.34 -12.32
C SER A 73 0.02 19.35 -11.63
N LEU A 74 -0.34 18.24 -10.97
CA LEU A 74 -1.64 18.09 -10.31
C LEU A 74 -1.56 18.17 -8.79
N ARG A 75 -0.37 18.38 -8.24
CA ARG A 75 -0.18 18.46 -6.79
C ARG A 75 -0.81 19.74 -6.21
N GLY A 76 -1.20 19.66 -4.94
CA GLY A 76 -1.81 20.80 -4.26
C GLY A 76 -3.26 21.06 -4.62
N GLN A 77 -3.92 20.17 -5.36
CA GLN A 77 -5.30 20.31 -5.81
C GLN A 77 -6.26 19.34 -5.11
N GLY A 78 -5.80 18.61 -4.10
CA GLY A 78 -6.64 17.75 -3.29
C GLY A 78 -6.86 16.32 -3.82
N TYR A 79 -6.20 15.94 -4.90
CA TYR A 79 -6.38 14.60 -5.48
C TYR A 79 -5.91 13.48 -4.53
N GLY A 80 -4.77 13.67 -3.88
CA GLY A 80 -4.27 12.67 -2.94
C GLY A 80 -5.23 12.46 -1.78
N THR A 81 -5.74 13.54 -1.21
CA THR A 81 -6.72 13.48 -0.12
C THR A 81 -8.00 12.78 -0.58
N LYS A 82 -8.47 13.09 -1.78
CA LYS A 82 -9.67 12.47 -2.34
C LYS A 82 -9.51 10.96 -2.48
N LEU A 83 -8.38 10.51 -3.05
CA LEU A 83 -8.14 9.08 -3.23
C LEU A 83 -7.99 8.36 -1.90
N MET A 84 -7.32 8.98 -0.92
CA MET A 84 -7.19 8.38 0.41
C MET A 84 -8.53 8.21 1.09
N LYS A 85 -9.41 9.20 0.99
CA LYS A 85 -10.77 9.09 1.55
C LYS A 85 -11.59 8.00 0.87
N MET A 86 -11.43 7.85 -0.45
CA MET A 86 -12.09 6.77 -1.19
C MET A 86 -11.56 5.41 -0.75
N ALA A 87 -10.24 5.29 -0.56
CA ALA A 87 -9.63 4.05 -0.08
C ALA A 87 -10.11 3.70 1.32
N GLU A 88 -10.20 4.68 2.24
CA GLU A 88 -10.69 4.44 3.59
C GLU A 88 -12.14 3.95 3.59
N ARG A 89 -12.99 4.54 2.76
CA ARG A 89 -14.38 4.09 2.61
C ARG A 89 -14.42 2.65 2.10
N LEU A 90 -13.61 2.36 1.10
CA LEU A 90 -13.52 1.00 0.54
C LEU A 90 -13.04 0.01 1.61
N GLY A 91 -12.10 0.42 2.45
CA GLY A 91 -11.62 -0.39 3.57
C GLY A 91 -12.76 -0.72 4.54
N LEU A 92 -13.55 0.27 4.90
CA LEU A 92 -14.71 0.05 5.78
C LEU A 92 -15.72 -0.91 5.15
N GLU A 93 -15.97 -0.78 3.85
CA GLU A 93 -16.88 -1.69 3.12
C GLU A 93 -16.34 -3.12 3.10
N ASN A 94 -15.04 -3.30 3.23
CA ASN A 94 -14.38 -4.60 3.27
C ASN A 94 -14.01 -5.03 4.70
N GLU A 95 -14.69 -4.45 5.69
CA GLU A 95 -14.57 -4.82 7.09
C GLU A 95 -13.20 -4.55 7.70
N CYS A 96 -12.46 -3.61 7.15
CA CYS A 96 -11.19 -3.18 7.75
C CYS A 96 -11.46 -2.28 8.96
N ARG A 97 -10.72 -2.51 10.03
CA ARG A 97 -10.86 -1.73 11.26
C ARG A 97 -9.90 -0.57 11.32
N PHE A 98 -8.76 -0.69 10.65
CA PHE A 98 -7.73 0.35 10.65
C PHE A 98 -7.00 0.36 9.31
N ALA A 99 -6.25 1.44 9.07
CA ALA A 99 -5.46 1.61 7.88
C ALA A 99 -4.00 1.84 8.26
N THR A 100 -3.09 1.42 7.41
CA THR A 100 -1.66 1.67 7.57
C THR A 100 -1.07 2.26 6.29
N VAL A 101 -0.10 3.14 6.48
CA VAL A 101 0.73 3.68 5.40
C VAL A 101 2.15 3.78 5.92
N ASN A 102 3.11 3.68 5.02
CA ASN A 102 4.52 3.83 5.35
C ASN A 102 5.10 4.96 4.49
N THR A 103 5.97 5.77 5.07
CA THR A 103 6.58 6.87 4.32
C THR A 103 7.92 7.25 4.92
N MET A 104 8.85 7.69 4.07
CA MET A 104 10.04 8.37 4.55
C MET A 104 9.66 9.75 5.07
N GLY A 105 10.37 10.24 6.08
CA GLY A 105 10.04 11.52 6.70
C GLY A 105 10.06 12.70 5.72
N TRP A 106 10.91 12.63 4.70
CA TRP A 106 11.03 13.68 3.69
C TRP A 106 10.04 13.54 2.54
N GLU A 107 9.20 12.49 2.51
CA GLU A 107 8.21 12.29 1.44
C GLU A 107 6.85 12.87 1.81
N ALA A 108 6.04 12.13 2.56
CA ALA A 108 4.63 12.46 2.76
C ALA A 108 4.16 12.38 4.22
N LEU A 109 5.09 12.46 5.18
CA LEU A 109 4.73 12.32 6.60
C LEU A 109 3.67 13.34 7.03
N ASP A 110 3.87 14.61 6.72
CA ASP A 110 2.93 15.66 7.13
C ASP A 110 1.57 15.48 6.46
N PHE A 111 1.56 15.05 5.20
CA PHE A 111 0.33 14.78 4.47
C PHE A 111 -0.52 13.73 5.19
N TYR A 112 0.09 12.61 5.57
CA TYR A 112 -0.65 11.54 6.26
C TYR A 112 -1.07 11.94 7.66
N LYS A 113 -0.25 12.71 8.38
CA LYS A 113 -0.63 13.23 9.70
C LYS A 113 -1.88 14.11 9.61
N LYS A 114 -1.96 14.96 8.59
CA LYS A 114 -3.13 15.81 8.37
C LYS A 114 -4.38 15.01 8.04
N LEU A 115 -4.24 13.81 7.50
CA LEU A 115 -5.35 12.92 7.24
C LEU A 115 -5.78 12.11 8.48
N GLY A 116 -5.09 12.30 9.60
CA GLY A 116 -5.44 11.63 10.85
C GLY A 116 -4.62 10.38 11.16
N PHE A 117 -3.57 10.12 10.39
CA PHE A 117 -2.67 9.01 10.70
C PHE A 117 -1.72 9.40 11.81
N ASN A 118 -1.43 8.46 12.69
CA ASN A 118 -0.50 8.63 13.81
C ASN A 118 0.71 7.73 13.62
N ILE A 119 1.88 8.19 14.05
CA ILE A 119 3.11 7.40 13.97
C ILE A 119 2.98 6.25 14.97
N GLU A 120 3.15 5.04 14.47
CA GLU A 120 3.13 3.83 15.29
C GLU A 120 4.55 3.34 15.57
N PHE A 121 5.46 3.51 14.60
CA PHE A 121 6.84 3.06 14.72
C PHE A 121 7.73 3.87 13.77
N GLU A 122 8.97 4.11 14.21
CA GLU A 122 10.02 4.76 13.42
C GLU A 122 11.16 3.79 13.23
N ARG A 123 11.60 3.61 11.98
CA ARG A 123 12.80 2.83 11.70
C ARG A 123 13.90 3.75 11.24
N LYS A 124 15.01 3.71 11.98
CA LYS A 124 16.21 4.52 11.71
C LYS A 124 17.28 3.67 11.02
N GLY A 125 18.31 4.31 10.52
CA GLY A 125 19.46 3.62 9.92
C GLY A 125 19.49 3.63 8.40
N PHE A 126 18.54 4.31 7.76
CA PHE A 126 18.56 4.47 6.31
C PHE A 126 19.57 5.53 5.90
N ASP A 127 19.93 5.55 4.63
CA ASP A 127 20.91 6.48 4.09
C ASP A 127 20.58 7.94 4.42
N LYS A 128 21.63 8.74 4.64
CA LYS A 128 21.52 10.18 4.91
C LYS A 128 20.68 10.51 6.13
N GLY A 129 20.67 9.62 7.13
CA GLY A 129 19.90 9.84 8.34
C GLY A 129 18.40 9.79 8.15
N SER A 130 17.93 9.21 7.08
CA SER A 130 16.49 9.11 6.78
C SER A 130 15.80 8.19 7.78
N ILE A 131 14.57 8.53 8.12
CA ILE A 131 13.71 7.75 9.01
C ILE A 131 12.51 7.26 8.24
N PHE A 132 12.21 5.96 8.34
CA PHE A 132 11.03 5.35 7.74
C PHE A 132 9.95 5.27 8.79
N TYR A 133 8.80 5.90 8.52
CA TYR A 133 7.69 5.98 9.47
C TYR A 133 6.60 4.99 9.10
N PHE A 134 6.10 4.30 10.12
CA PHE A 134 4.95 3.41 10.03
C PHE A 134 3.78 4.09 10.71
N LEU A 135 2.72 4.39 9.97
CA LEU A 135 1.58 5.14 10.48
C LEU A 135 0.32 4.31 10.47
N ARG A 136 -0.58 4.65 11.39
CA ARG A 136 -1.85 3.94 11.57
C ARG A 136 -2.98 4.93 11.79
N LYS A 137 -4.14 4.61 11.22
CA LYS A 137 -5.38 5.37 11.45
C LYS A 137 -6.50 4.40 11.75
N GLU A 138 -7.25 4.63 12.82
CA GLU A 138 -8.43 3.84 13.11
C GLU A 138 -9.55 4.23 12.15
N LEU A 139 -10.23 3.24 11.56
CA LEU A 139 -11.35 3.45 10.65
C LEU A 139 -12.69 3.30 11.35
N LYS A 140 -12.69 2.55 12.46
CA LYS A 140 -13.88 2.35 13.29
C LYS A 140 -13.64 2.83 14.69
#